data_cc60a6830d609b48da94e032dec9299b
#
_entry.id   cc60a6830d609b48da94e032dec9299b
#
_cell.length_a   1.000
_cell.length_b   1.000
_cell.length_c   1.000
_cell.angle_alpha   90.00
_cell.angle_beta   90.00
_cell.angle_gamma   90.00
#
_symmetry.space_group_name_H-M   'P 1'
#
loop_
_entity.id
_entity.type
_entity.pdbx_description
1 polymer ?
#
loop_
_entity_poly.entity_id
_entity_poly.type
_entity_poly.pdbx_seq_one_letter_code
_entity_poly.pdbx_strand_id
1 'polypeptide(L)'
;MDEHWKRVLAGTFIPRPISVSTVAKYITELRNGSWRLAPAPICFDTNGNLIQGQHRLEAVRRSGVTAEFFLSKGWSPDIMEVLDTGKARTVGTMMIMSGMKNTTALARSLGCIARIAFRANPSGLTFTQAKALLAYQNMGHSIEEVLRKATGTKDHIGYIVGSLAYYHSVQPKKALAFAGSLFNFETSEGSPVRLFLNWQKTAQETTMATKIRVMAYCLRAWDEDTQPQKTSSHPDHVRWLADINPKLRDWIRQHISRAGRGLSEQAISAAGSYPPLA
;
A
#
# COMPACT_ATOMS: atom_id res chain seq x y z
N MET A 1 -17.18 15.75 25.40
CA MET A 1 -16.46 15.17 24.26
C MET A 1 -15.30 14.36 24.83
N ASP A 2 -15.19 13.09 24.45
CA ASP A 2 -14.18 12.14 24.93
C ASP A 2 -12.77 12.60 24.57
N GLU A 3 -11.78 12.32 25.41
CA GLU A 3 -10.34 12.62 25.18
C GLU A 3 -9.82 12.06 23.86
N HIS A 4 -10.31 10.90 23.44
CA HIS A 4 -9.99 10.33 22.12
C HIS A 4 -10.36 11.30 20.98
N TRP A 5 -11.60 11.79 20.98
CA TRP A 5 -12.05 12.74 19.93
C TRP A 5 -11.36 14.09 20.00
N LYS A 6 -10.97 14.54 21.19
CA LYS A 6 -10.14 15.72 21.34
C LYS A 6 -8.79 15.57 20.62
N ARG A 7 -8.14 14.41 20.76
CA ARG A 7 -6.87 14.12 20.07
C ARG A 7 -7.01 13.96 18.56
N VAL A 8 -8.10 13.34 18.10
CA VAL A 8 -8.42 13.25 16.67
C VAL A 8 -8.57 14.64 16.07
N LEU A 9 -9.33 15.51 16.73
CA LEU A 9 -9.56 16.88 16.27
C LEU A 9 -8.29 17.76 16.34
N ALA A 10 -7.42 17.50 17.30
CA ALA A 10 -6.12 18.15 17.42
C ALA A 10 -5.06 17.63 16.43
N GLY A 11 -5.38 16.61 15.62
CA GLY A 11 -4.44 16.00 14.68
C GLY A 11 -3.32 15.18 15.32
N THR A 12 -3.39 14.93 16.64
CA THR A 12 -2.37 14.16 17.39
C THR A 12 -2.59 12.65 17.31
N PHE A 13 -3.72 12.22 16.79
CA PHE A 13 -4.05 10.83 16.54
C PHE A 13 -4.87 10.69 15.25
N ILE A 14 -4.47 9.79 14.36
CA ILE A 14 -5.16 9.51 13.11
C ILE A 14 -5.89 8.18 13.23
N PRO A 15 -7.23 8.20 13.37
CA PRO A 15 -8.00 6.98 13.48
C PRO A 15 -8.10 6.27 12.11
N ARG A 16 -8.41 4.98 12.15
CA ARG A 16 -8.79 4.25 10.94
C ARG A 16 -10.04 4.90 10.31
N PRO A 17 -10.14 4.96 8.96
CA PRO A 17 -11.33 5.49 8.29
C PRO A 17 -12.62 4.79 8.76
N ILE A 18 -13.64 5.57 9.07
CA ILE A 18 -14.94 5.07 9.52
C ILE A 18 -15.75 4.56 8.33
N SER A 19 -16.23 3.31 8.41
CA SER A 19 -17.19 2.76 7.47
C SER A 19 -18.60 3.24 7.81
N VAL A 20 -19.15 4.11 6.98
CA VAL A 20 -20.51 4.66 7.16
C VAL A 20 -21.56 3.54 7.22
N SER A 21 -21.45 2.51 6.37
CA SER A 21 -22.37 1.38 6.35
C SER A 21 -22.32 0.54 7.63
N THR A 22 -21.12 0.34 8.20
CA THR A 22 -20.95 -0.37 9.47
C THR A 22 -21.55 0.41 10.63
N VAL A 23 -21.33 1.73 10.68
CA VAL A 23 -21.92 2.61 11.70
C VAL A 23 -23.44 2.62 11.57
N ALA A 24 -23.99 2.74 10.38
CA ALA A 24 -25.45 2.72 10.15
C ALA A 24 -26.08 1.41 10.63
N LYS A 25 -25.45 0.26 10.39
CA LYS A 25 -25.89 -1.03 10.91
C LYS A 25 -25.96 -1.02 12.44
N TYR A 26 -24.92 -0.59 13.13
CA TYR A 26 -24.91 -0.52 14.59
C TYR A 26 -25.92 0.50 15.16
N ILE A 27 -26.15 1.63 14.48
CA ILE A 27 -27.21 2.59 14.86
C ILE A 27 -28.58 1.91 14.82
N THR A 28 -28.85 1.13 13.78
CA THR A 28 -30.11 0.38 13.65
C THR A 28 -30.27 -0.61 14.79
N GLU A 29 -29.23 -1.39 15.10
CA GLU A 29 -29.23 -2.35 16.20
C GLU A 29 -29.49 -1.67 17.58
N LEU A 30 -28.85 -0.52 17.82
CA LEU A 30 -29.03 0.28 19.03
C LEU A 30 -30.47 0.80 19.15
N ARG A 31 -31.00 1.42 18.11
CA ARG A 31 -32.34 2.03 18.11
C ARG A 31 -33.47 1.00 18.23
N ASN A 32 -33.26 -0.18 17.65
CA ASN A 32 -34.25 -1.27 17.70
C ASN A 32 -34.18 -2.09 19.00
N GLY A 33 -33.26 -1.75 19.95
CA GLY A 33 -33.07 -2.52 21.16
C GLY A 33 -32.49 -3.94 20.92
N SER A 34 -31.97 -4.21 19.75
CA SER A 34 -31.35 -5.50 19.43
C SER A 34 -29.87 -5.57 19.76
N TRP A 35 -29.28 -4.48 20.26
CA TRP A 35 -27.91 -4.46 20.74
C TRP A 35 -27.72 -5.45 21.88
N ARG A 36 -26.63 -6.21 21.85
CA ARG A 36 -26.23 -7.14 22.93
C ARG A 36 -24.79 -6.86 23.33
N LEU A 37 -24.51 -6.98 24.62
CA LEU A 37 -23.14 -6.95 25.12
C LEU A 37 -22.35 -8.11 24.51
N ALA A 38 -21.39 -7.76 23.66
CA ALA A 38 -20.54 -8.72 22.96
C ALA A 38 -19.20 -8.89 23.70
N PRO A 39 -18.55 -10.07 23.65
CA PRO A 39 -17.25 -10.31 24.30
C PRO A 39 -16.09 -9.53 23.66
N ALA A 40 -16.33 -8.78 22.57
CA ALA A 40 -15.35 -7.93 21.92
C ALA A 40 -15.24 -6.57 22.66
N PRO A 41 -14.15 -6.27 23.39
CA PRO A 41 -14.02 -5.06 24.18
C PRO A 41 -13.82 -3.81 23.32
N ILE A 42 -14.04 -2.64 23.91
CA ILE A 42 -13.48 -1.37 23.45
C ILE A 42 -12.08 -1.28 24.03
N CYS A 43 -11.05 -1.13 23.18
CA CYS A 43 -9.66 -1.17 23.64
C CYS A 43 -8.97 0.20 23.48
N PHE A 44 -8.19 0.57 24.53
CA PHE A 44 -7.38 1.78 24.56
C PHE A 44 -5.92 1.44 24.84
N ASP A 45 -5.00 2.21 24.24
CA ASP A 45 -3.57 2.12 24.52
C ASP A 45 -3.18 2.81 25.84
N THR A 46 -1.88 2.75 26.18
CA THR A 46 -1.32 3.43 27.36
C THR A 46 -1.42 4.95 27.28
N ASN A 47 -1.54 5.52 26.07
CA ASN A 47 -1.71 6.96 25.82
C ASN A 47 -3.20 7.37 25.83
N GLY A 48 -4.14 6.43 26.03
CA GLY A 48 -5.58 6.66 25.97
C GLY A 48 -6.13 6.79 24.55
N ASN A 49 -5.40 6.38 23.52
CA ASN A 49 -5.91 6.33 22.16
C ASN A 49 -6.78 5.08 21.96
N LEU A 50 -7.85 5.22 21.18
CA LEU A 50 -8.75 4.13 20.88
C LEU A 50 -8.13 3.19 19.85
N ILE A 51 -7.86 1.95 20.25
CA ILE A 51 -7.29 0.90 19.40
C ILE A 51 -8.38 0.13 18.66
N GLN A 52 -9.46 -0.22 19.37
CA GLN A 52 -10.56 -1.04 18.86
C GLN A 52 -11.92 -0.55 19.35
N GLY A 53 -12.96 -0.67 18.50
CA GLY A 53 -14.34 -0.31 18.87
C GLY A 53 -14.84 1.00 18.27
N GLN A 54 -14.05 1.68 17.43
CA GLN A 54 -14.34 2.95 16.81
C GLN A 54 -15.74 3.05 16.19
N HIS A 55 -16.15 2.07 15.36
CA HIS A 55 -17.48 2.07 14.73
C HIS A 55 -18.63 1.94 15.75
N ARG A 56 -18.39 1.20 16.83
CA ARG A 56 -19.39 1.02 17.92
C ARG A 56 -19.56 2.29 18.71
N LEU A 57 -18.46 2.94 19.11
CA LEU A 57 -18.52 4.23 19.80
C LEU A 57 -19.14 5.34 18.93
N GLU A 58 -18.78 5.36 17.64
CA GLU A 58 -19.38 6.33 16.71
C GLU A 58 -20.87 6.08 16.51
N ALA A 59 -21.33 4.83 16.52
CA ALA A 59 -22.74 4.51 16.46
C ALA A 59 -23.50 4.97 17.71
N VAL A 60 -22.93 4.79 18.91
CA VAL A 60 -23.50 5.33 20.16
C VAL A 60 -23.60 6.85 20.11
N ARG A 61 -22.50 7.51 19.71
CA ARG A 61 -22.46 8.98 19.58
C ARG A 61 -23.53 9.51 18.64
N ARG A 62 -23.73 8.87 17.48
CA ARG A 62 -24.72 9.30 16.48
C ARG A 62 -26.14 8.90 16.79
N SER A 63 -26.32 7.75 17.44
CA SER A 63 -27.68 7.27 17.79
C SER A 63 -28.28 7.98 19.00
N GLY A 64 -27.44 8.48 19.91
CA GLY A 64 -27.83 8.98 21.22
C GLY A 64 -28.31 7.89 22.20
N VAL A 65 -28.19 6.60 21.81
CA VAL A 65 -28.64 5.47 22.63
C VAL A 65 -27.48 5.00 23.51
N THR A 66 -27.75 4.82 24.82
CA THR A 66 -26.77 4.26 25.76
C THR A 66 -26.60 2.77 25.52
N ALA A 67 -25.35 2.28 25.58
CA ALA A 67 -25.01 0.88 25.41
C ALA A 67 -23.85 0.48 26.32
N GLU A 68 -23.85 -0.79 26.76
CA GLU A 68 -22.80 -1.37 27.58
C GLU A 68 -21.72 -2.02 26.72
N PHE A 69 -20.45 -1.90 27.18
CA PHE A 69 -19.27 -2.48 26.53
C PHE A 69 -18.28 -2.98 27.58
N PHE A 70 -17.59 -4.06 27.26
CA PHE A 70 -16.34 -4.37 27.95
C PHE A 70 -15.27 -3.36 27.56
N LEU A 71 -14.50 -2.88 28.54
CA LEU A 71 -13.36 -1.98 28.33
C LEU A 71 -12.06 -2.72 28.63
N SER A 72 -11.07 -2.54 27.76
CA SER A 72 -9.71 -3.01 27.94
C SER A 72 -8.74 -1.85 27.73
N LYS A 73 -7.84 -1.59 28.68
CA LYS A 73 -6.94 -0.44 28.67
C LYS A 73 -5.49 -0.87 28.93
N GLY A 74 -4.54 0.02 28.61
CA GLY A 74 -3.13 -0.19 28.93
C GLY A 74 -2.36 -1.02 27.91
N TRP A 75 -2.87 -1.14 26.70
CA TRP A 75 -2.17 -1.81 25.61
C TRP A 75 -1.01 -0.98 25.10
N SER A 76 0.08 -1.63 24.66
CA SER A 76 1.15 -0.95 23.96
C SER A 76 0.63 -0.40 22.61
N PRO A 77 1.02 0.84 22.19
CA PRO A 77 0.56 1.42 20.93
C PRO A 77 0.86 0.57 19.69
N ASP A 78 1.93 -0.23 19.71
CA ASP A 78 2.34 -1.14 18.64
C ASP A 78 1.46 -2.38 18.51
N ILE A 79 0.64 -2.71 19.52
CA ILE A 79 -0.36 -3.80 19.44
C ILE A 79 -1.29 -3.64 18.23
N MET A 80 -1.46 -2.40 17.75
CA MET A 80 -2.26 -2.11 16.57
C MET A 80 -1.77 -2.82 15.29
N GLU A 81 -0.49 -3.19 15.23
CA GLU A 81 0.09 -3.90 14.09
C GLU A 81 -0.35 -5.36 14.02
N VAL A 82 -0.69 -5.95 15.17
CA VAL A 82 -1.04 -7.38 15.29
C VAL A 82 -2.52 -7.65 15.64
N LEU A 83 -3.29 -6.60 15.94
CA LEU A 83 -4.71 -6.76 16.30
C LEU A 83 -5.51 -7.30 15.11
N ASP A 84 -6.05 -8.50 15.26
CA ASP A 84 -7.05 -9.05 14.35
C ASP A 84 -8.42 -8.39 14.64
N THR A 85 -8.95 -7.71 13.66
CA THR A 85 -10.23 -6.99 13.75
C THR A 85 -11.35 -7.70 12.99
N GLY A 86 -11.22 -9.00 12.75
CA GLY A 86 -12.18 -9.80 11.97
C GLY A 86 -12.13 -9.51 10.45
N LYS A 87 -11.66 -8.34 10.05
CA LYS A 87 -11.24 -8.01 8.69
C LYS A 87 -9.81 -7.51 8.80
N ALA A 88 -8.87 -8.31 8.32
CA ALA A 88 -7.45 -7.98 8.34
C ALA A 88 -7.22 -6.55 7.83
N ARG A 89 -6.45 -5.75 8.57
CA ARG A 89 -6.09 -4.40 8.14
C ARG A 89 -5.20 -4.50 6.92
N THR A 90 -5.56 -3.78 5.87
CA THR A 90 -4.67 -3.69 4.70
C THR A 90 -3.44 -2.84 5.01
N VAL A 91 -2.34 -3.08 4.31
CA VAL A 91 -1.14 -2.24 4.39
C VAL A 91 -1.47 -0.76 4.19
N GLY A 92 -2.37 -0.44 3.24
CA GLY A 92 -2.84 0.94 3.02
C GLY A 92 -3.55 1.53 4.24
N THR A 93 -4.41 0.76 4.91
CA THR A 93 -5.08 1.21 6.14
C THR A 93 -4.07 1.48 7.27
N MET A 94 -3.09 0.60 7.44
CA MET A 94 -2.04 0.78 8.47
C MET A 94 -1.18 2.02 8.19
N MET A 95 -0.86 2.29 6.92
CA MET A 95 -0.11 3.48 6.51
C MET A 95 -0.90 4.78 6.77
N ILE A 96 -2.22 4.79 6.52
CA ILE A 96 -3.08 5.94 6.89
C ILE A 96 -2.96 6.22 8.38
N MET A 97 -3.07 5.20 9.21
CA MET A 97 -2.97 5.32 10.68
C MET A 97 -1.60 5.80 11.16
N SER A 98 -0.55 5.54 10.37
CA SER A 98 0.80 6.08 10.61
C SER A 98 1.02 7.47 10.02
N GLY A 99 -0.02 8.17 9.58
CA GLY A 99 0.07 9.54 9.03
C GLY A 99 0.62 9.66 7.62
N MET A 100 0.83 8.55 6.91
CA MET A 100 1.35 8.58 5.54
C MET A 100 0.30 9.06 4.55
N LYS A 101 0.72 9.85 3.56
CA LYS A 101 -0.11 10.28 2.43
C LYS A 101 -0.06 9.27 1.28
N ASN A 102 -1.00 9.37 0.33
CA ASN A 102 -1.05 8.54 -0.89
C ASN A 102 -1.01 7.02 -0.62
N THR A 103 -1.51 6.59 0.51
CA THR A 103 -1.32 5.24 1.06
C THR A 103 -1.82 4.11 0.17
N THR A 104 -2.89 4.32 -0.60
CA THR A 104 -3.41 3.31 -1.53
C THR A 104 -2.44 3.07 -2.69
N ALA A 105 -1.93 4.14 -3.31
CA ALA A 105 -0.95 4.06 -4.39
C ALA A 105 0.36 3.46 -3.86
N LEU A 106 0.81 3.91 -2.68
CA LEU A 106 2.01 3.43 -2.00
C LEU A 106 1.93 1.93 -1.71
N ALA A 107 0.87 1.46 -1.04
CA ALA A 107 0.70 0.05 -0.70
C ALA A 107 0.62 -0.85 -1.94
N ARG A 108 -0.06 -0.40 -3.00
CA ARG A 108 -0.13 -1.12 -4.28
C ARG A 108 1.23 -1.18 -4.98
N SER A 109 2.00 -0.10 -4.94
CA SER A 109 3.35 -0.05 -5.52
C SER A 109 4.31 -0.98 -4.80
N LEU A 110 4.29 -1.00 -3.46
CA LEU A 110 5.09 -1.93 -2.65
C LEU A 110 4.73 -3.39 -2.94
N GLY A 111 3.43 -3.69 -3.08
CA GLY A 111 2.97 -5.01 -3.48
C GLY A 111 3.46 -5.42 -4.88
N CYS A 112 3.55 -4.48 -5.82
CA CYS A 112 4.12 -4.71 -7.14
C CYS A 112 5.64 -4.98 -7.07
N ILE A 113 6.39 -4.15 -6.33
CA ILE A 113 7.82 -4.30 -6.12
C ILE A 113 8.15 -5.69 -5.55
N ALA A 114 7.40 -6.14 -4.55
CA ALA A 114 7.55 -7.49 -4.00
C ALA A 114 7.28 -8.57 -5.05
N ARG A 115 6.23 -8.41 -5.87
CA ARG A 115 5.92 -9.37 -6.97
C ARG A 115 7.02 -9.45 -8.01
N ILE A 116 7.64 -8.34 -8.38
CA ILE A 116 8.77 -8.32 -9.31
C ILE A 116 9.90 -9.19 -8.74
N ALA A 117 10.29 -8.99 -7.49
CA ALA A 117 11.37 -9.75 -6.86
C ALA A 117 11.09 -11.26 -6.83
N PHE A 118 9.83 -11.67 -6.61
CA PHE A 118 9.43 -13.09 -6.60
C PHE A 118 9.05 -13.65 -7.99
N ARG A 119 9.17 -12.84 -9.05
CA ARG A 119 8.88 -13.24 -10.44
C ARG A 119 7.47 -13.77 -10.69
N ALA A 120 6.49 -13.47 -9.86
CA ALA A 120 5.07 -13.64 -10.15
C ALA A 120 4.07 -13.61 -8.98
N ASN A 121 4.26 -14.15 -7.82
CA ASN A 121 3.11 -14.33 -6.91
C ASN A 121 3.45 -14.33 -5.42
N PRO A 122 3.75 -13.18 -4.81
CA PRO A 122 3.77 -13.12 -3.36
C PRO A 122 2.34 -13.01 -2.85
N SER A 123 2.05 -13.70 -1.75
CA SER A 123 0.97 -13.36 -0.83
C SER A 123 1.10 -11.89 -0.37
N GLY A 124 0.03 -11.31 0.20
CA GLY A 124 0.03 -9.93 0.66
C GLY A 124 1.21 -9.58 1.58
N LEU A 125 1.65 -8.33 1.53
CA LEU A 125 2.65 -7.81 2.45
C LEU A 125 2.00 -7.54 3.82
N THR A 126 2.75 -7.77 4.89
CA THR A 126 2.43 -7.22 6.21
C THR A 126 2.85 -5.74 6.27
N PHE A 127 2.32 -5.00 7.24
CA PHE A 127 2.69 -3.60 7.45
C PHE A 127 4.19 -3.42 7.74
N THR A 128 4.75 -4.28 8.60
CA THR A 128 6.17 -4.28 8.94
C THR A 128 7.06 -4.51 7.72
N GLN A 129 6.69 -5.46 6.87
CA GLN A 129 7.40 -5.72 5.61
C GLN A 129 7.33 -4.54 4.65
N ALA A 130 6.18 -3.87 4.58
CA ALA A 130 6.02 -2.68 3.76
C ALA A 130 6.89 -1.51 4.26
N LYS A 131 6.94 -1.28 5.58
CA LYS A 131 7.84 -0.29 6.20
C LYS A 131 9.30 -0.58 5.90
N ALA A 132 9.73 -1.83 6.07
CA ALA A 132 11.12 -2.22 5.79
C ALA A 132 11.48 -2.02 4.32
N LEU A 133 10.56 -2.35 3.39
CA LEU A 133 10.78 -2.14 1.96
C LEU A 133 10.86 -0.65 1.60
N LEU A 134 10.07 0.20 2.25
CA LEU A 134 10.17 1.66 2.09
C LEU A 134 11.52 2.22 2.55
N ALA A 135 12.06 1.68 3.64
CA ALA A 135 13.35 2.09 4.20
C ALA A 135 14.54 1.60 3.35
N TYR A 136 14.34 0.55 2.55
CA TYR A 136 15.44 -0.05 1.80
C TYR A 136 15.98 0.87 0.69
N GLN A 137 17.29 1.25 0.77
CA GLN A 137 18.05 1.96 -0.28
C GLN A 137 17.27 3.08 -0.98
N ASN A 138 16.57 3.91 -0.23
CA ASN A 138 15.76 5.02 -0.77
C ASN A 138 14.58 4.56 -1.65
N MET A 139 14.05 3.35 -1.46
CA MET A 139 12.91 2.87 -2.22
C MET A 139 11.69 3.79 -2.09
N GLY A 140 11.48 4.38 -0.92
CA GLY A 140 10.47 5.43 -0.69
C GLY A 140 10.68 6.61 -1.63
N HIS A 141 11.91 7.12 -1.73
CA HIS A 141 12.27 8.20 -2.66
C HIS A 141 11.96 7.82 -4.12
N SER A 142 12.33 6.61 -4.56
CA SER A 142 12.01 6.14 -5.92
C SER A 142 10.51 6.11 -6.20
N ILE A 143 9.69 5.67 -5.23
CA ILE A 143 8.23 5.67 -5.38
C ILE A 143 7.68 7.09 -5.45
N GLU A 144 8.15 8.01 -4.59
CA GLU A 144 7.71 9.40 -4.57
C GLU A 144 8.05 10.15 -5.85
N GLU A 145 9.26 9.97 -6.38
CA GLU A 145 9.70 10.60 -7.63
C GLU A 145 8.78 10.20 -8.79
N VAL A 146 8.44 8.91 -8.87
CA VAL A 146 7.51 8.41 -9.89
C VAL A 146 6.09 8.92 -9.63
N LEU A 147 5.61 8.93 -8.38
CA LEU A 147 4.29 9.44 -8.01
C LEU A 147 4.14 10.94 -8.32
N ARG A 148 5.19 11.74 -8.17
CA ARG A 148 5.15 13.16 -8.58
C ARG A 148 4.92 13.36 -10.07
N LYS A 149 5.35 12.41 -10.92
CA LYS A 149 5.05 12.41 -12.35
C LYS A 149 3.63 11.92 -12.67
N ALA A 150 3.01 11.16 -11.78
CA ALA A 150 1.73 10.48 -11.98
C ALA A 150 0.50 11.35 -11.66
N THR A 151 0.59 12.67 -11.77
CA THR A 151 -0.50 13.61 -11.47
C THR A 151 -1.69 13.39 -12.41
N GLY A 152 -2.90 13.24 -11.86
CA GLY A 152 -4.16 13.19 -12.61
C GLY A 152 -4.68 11.79 -12.97
N THR A 153 -3.95 10.70 -12.73
CA THR A 153 -4.40 9.35 -13.03
C THR A 153 -5.07 8.68 -11.82
N LYS A 154 -6.35 8.26 -11.96
CA LYS A 154 -7.12 7.68 -10.85
C LYS A 154 -7.03 6.16 -10.72
N ASP A 155 -6.77 5.42 -11.79
CA ASP A 155 -6.90 3.97 -11.80
C ASP A 155 -5.63 3.22 -12.23
N HIS A 156 -5.40 2.04 -11.63
CA HIS A 156 -4.32 1.09 -11.95
C HIS A 156 -2.88 1.53 -11.70
N ILE A 157 -2.68 2.62 -10.96
CA ILE A 157 -1.37 3.24 -10.76
C ILE A 157 -0.33 2.33 -10.06
N GLY A 158 -0.78 1.42 -9.19
CA GLY A 158 0.13 0.68 -8.31
C GLY A 158 1.15 -0.21 -9.04
N TYR A 159 0.77 -0.90 -10.11
CA TYR A 159 1.73 -1.74 -10.86
C TYR A 159 2.63 -0.90 -11.78
N ILE A 160 2.13 0.21 -12.29
CA ILE A 160 2.91 1.15 -13.09
C ILE A 160 3.97 1.80 -12.21
N VAL A 161 3.54 2.43 -11.12
CA VAL A 161 4.45 3.12 -10.18
C VAL A 161 5.42 2.13 -9.54
N GLY A 162 4.97 0.94 -9.15
CA GLY A 162 5.86 -0.07 -8.57
C GLY A 162 6.92 -0.57 -9.54
N SER A 163 6.58 -0.81 -10.81
CA SER A 163 7.53 -1.22 -11.84
C SER A 163 8.52 -0.11 -12.17
N LEU A 164 8.02 1.13 -12.32
CA LEU A 164 8.85 2.30 -12.56
C LEU A 164 9.77 2.61 -11.38
N ALA A 165 9.29 2.51 -10.13
CA ALA A 165 10.11 2.73 -8.95
C ALA A 165 11.20 1.65 -8.81
N TYR A 166 10.89 0.40 -9.15
CA TYR A 166 11.91 -0.65 -9.21
C TYR A 166 12.98 -0.34 -10.26
N TYR A 167 12.58 0.09 -11.45
CA TYR A 167 13.49 0.51 -12.52
C TYR A 167 14.25 1.79 -12.13
N HIS A 168 13.59 2.77 -11.51
CA HIS A 168 14.19 4.01 -11.02
C HIS A 168 15.33 3.78 -10.02
N SER A 169 15.25 2.72 -9.22
CA SER A 169 16.31 2.40 -8.25
C SER A 169 17.68 2.10 -8.89
N VAL A 170 17.70 1.88 -10.22
CA VAL A 170 18.94 1.63 -10.98
C VAL A 170 19.14 2.67 -12.10
N GLN A 171 18.06 3.04 -12.78
CA GLN A 171 18.08 3.94 -13.95
C GLN A 171 17.15 5.16 -13.71
N PRO A 172 17.46 6.06 -12.76
CA PRO A 172 16.54 7.12 -12.37
C PRO A 172 16.14 8.06 -13.51
N LYS A 173 17.10 8.49 -14.34
CA LYS A 173 16.83 9.39 -15.47
C LYS A 173 15.91 8.75 -16.51
N LYS A 174 16.19 7.50 -16.90
CA LYS A 174 15.39 6.77 -17.89
C LYS A 174 13.99 6.48 -17.36
N ALA A 175 13.87 6.11 -16.07
CA ALA A 175 12.59 5.85 -15.43
C ALA A 175 11.70 7.09 -15.38
N LEU A 176 12.25 8.25 -15.01
CA LEU A 176 11.51 9.51 -14.96
C LEU A 176 11.14 10.04 -16.35
N ALA A 177 11.98 9.81 -17.37
CA ALA A 177 11.66 10.13 -18.75
C ALA A 177 10.50 9.27 -19.26
N PHE A 178 10.54 7.94 -19.02
CA PHE A 178 9.43 7.04 -19.33
C PHE A 178 8.14 7.46 -18.60
N ALA A 179 8.23 7.75 -17.31
CA ALA A 179 7.08 8.20 -16.52
C ALA A 179 6.50 9.53 -17.04
N GLY A 180 7.35 10.49 -17.40
CA GLY A 180 6.93 11.75 -18.00
C GLY A 180 6.16 11.54 -19.30
N SER A 181 6.71 10.78 -20.23
CA SER A 181 6.03 10.45 -21.49
C SER A 181 4.72 9.69 -21.27
N LEU A 182 4.70 8.75 -20.29
CA LEU A 182 3.52 7.94 -19.99
C LEU A 182 2.37 8.80 -19.42
N PHE A 183 2.66 9.61 -18.42
CA PHE A 183 1.62 10.36 -17.69
C PHE A 183 1.19 11.65 -18.39
N ASN A 184 2.03 12.22 -19.24
CA ASN A 184 1.67 13.36 -20.09
C ASN A 184 1.08 12.92 -21.44
N PHE A 185 1.02 11.61 -21.71
CA PHE A 185 0.59 11.08 -23.02
C PHE A 185 1.44 11.60 -24.20
N GLU A 186 2.67 12.01 -23.94
CA GLU A 186 3.61 12.49 -24.94
C GLU A 186 4.38 11.30 -25.52
N THR A 187 3.89 10.76 -26.64
CA THR A 187 4.48 9.54 -27.23
C THR A 187 4.66 9.68 -28.74
N SER A 188 5.84 9.30 -29.22
CA SER A 188 6.10 9.11 -30.65
C SER A 188 5.52 7.77 -31.13
N GLU A 189 5.30 7.68 -32.44
CA GLU A 189 4.91 6.43 -33.09
C GLU A 189 6.00 5.37 -32.89
N GLY A 190 5.61 4.12 -32.61
CA GLY A 190 6.54 3.02 -32.33
C GLY A 190 7.20 3.04 -30.94
N SER A 191 7.00 4.08 -30.14
CA SER A 191 7.60 4.12 -28.81
C SER A 191 7.04 3.04 -27.88
N PRO A 192 7.86 2.47 -26.97
CA PRO A 192 7.39 1.50 -25.97
C PRO A 192 6.28 2.07 -25.06
N VAL A 193 6.28 3.39 -24.81
CA VAL A 193 5.24 4.05 -24.02
C VAL A 193 3.90 4.02 -24.75
N ARG A 194 3.88 4.37 -26.05
CA ARG A 194 2.65 4.31 -26.87
C ARG A 194 2.11 2.90 -26.99
N LEU A 195 2.99 1.93 -27.16
CA LEU A 195 2.65 0.52 -27.18
C LEU A 195 1.95 0.08 -25.87
N PHE A 196 2.50 0.49 -24.73
CA PHE A 196 1.91 0.22 -23.41
C PHE A 196 0.53 0.88 -23.26
N LEU A 197 0.39 2.16 -23.62
CA LEU A 197 -0.87 2.89 -23.53
C LEU A 197 -1.96 2.25 -24.39
N ASN A 198 -1.63 1.84 -25.62
CA ASN A 198 -2.56 1.15 -26.52
C ASN A 198 -3.00 -0.19 -25.95
N TRP A 199 -2.06 -0.98 -25.41
CA TRP A 199 -2.37 -2.24 -24.75
C TRP A 199 -3.27 -2.03 -23.52
N GLN A 200 -3.01 -1.01 -22.70
CA GLN A 200 -3.76 -0.73 -21.48
C GLN A 200 -5.25 -0.49 -21.76
N LYS A 201 -5.60 0.13 -22.90
CA LYS A 201 -6.99 0.36 -23.31
C LYS A 201 -7.77 -0.92 -23.53
N THR A 202 -7.11 -1.99 -23.95
CA THR A 202 -7.75 -3.29 -24.28
C THR A 202 -7.60 -4.34 -23.17
N ALA A 203 -6.81 -4.06 -22.13
CA ALA A 203 -6.38 -5.03 -21.13
C ALA A 203 -7.23 -5.06 -19.85
N GLN A 204 -8.55 -4.81 -19.94
CA GLN A 204 -9.42 -4.63 -18.77
C GLN A 204 -9.47 -5.84 -17.83
N GLU A 205 -9.43 -7.07 -18.33
CA GLU A 205 -9.57 -8.30 -17.55
C GLU A 205 -8.25 -9.06 -17.30
N THR A 206 -7.12 -8.42 -17.55
CA THR A 206 -5.83 -9.09 -17.41
C THR A 206 -5.36 -9.20 -15.95
N THR A 207 -4.67 -10.30 -15.64
CA THR A 207 -4.11 -10.52 -14.30
C THR A 207 -3.04 -9.48 -13.95
N MET A 208 -2.81 -9.26 -12.65
CA MET A 208 -1.74 -8.38 -12.18
C MET A 208 -0.36 -8.85 -12.67
N ALA A 209 -0.13 -10.17 -12.74
CA ALA A 209 1.11 -10.74 -13.24
C ALA A 209 1.34 -10.36 -14.72
N THR A 210 0.30 -10.45 -15.55
CA THR A 210 0.35 -10.04 -16.96
C THR A 210 0.63 -8.54 -17.09
N LYS A 211 -0.03 -7.70 -16.30
CA LYS A 211 0.20 -6.25 -16.28
C LYS A 211 1.65 -5.89 -15.98
N ILE A 212 2.25 -6.55 -14.97
CA ILE A 212 3.65 -6.34 -14.62
C ILE A 212 4.59 -6.83 -15.73
N ARG A 213 4.29 -7.97 -16.36
CA ARG A 213 5.12 -8.50 -17.46
C ARG A 213 5.14 -7.58 -18.69
N VAL A 214 3.97 -7.07 -19.07
CA VAL A 214 3.89 -6.12 -20.21
C VAL A 214 4.58 -4.81 -19.88
N MET A 215 4.43 -4.30 -18.66
CA MET A 215 5.15 -3.11 -18.22
C MET A 215 6.67 -3.34 -18.24
N ALA A 216 7.14 -4.48 -17.75
CA ALA A 216 8.55 -4.85 -17.76
C ALA A 216 9.10 -4.99 -19.20
N TYR A 217 8.30 -5.49 -20.13
CA TYR A 217 8.65 -5.55 -21.54
C TYR A 217 8.86 -4.15 -22.15
N CYS A 218 7.92 -3.24 -21.90
CA CYS A 218 8.02 -1.88 -22.40
C CYS A 218 9.20 -1.11 -21.77
N LEU A 219 9.47 -1.33 -20.47
CA LEU A 219 10.65 -0.77 -19.81
C LEU A 219 11.95 -1.32 -20.37
N ARG A 220 12.01 -2.61 -20.69
CA ARG A 220 13.17 -3.22 -21.32
C ARG A 220 13.42 -2.65 -22.71
N ALA A 221 12.38 -2.55 -23.54
CA ALA A 221 12.47 -1.95 -24.86
C ALA A 221 12.91 -0.48 -24.79
N TRP A 222 12.45 0.26 -23.78
CA TRP A 222 12.89 1.63 -23.50
C TRP A 222 14.35 1.70 -23.07
N ASP A 223 14.78 0.75 -22.24
CA ASP A 223 16.17 0.70 -21.78
C ASP A 223 17.16 0.36 -22.92
N GLU A 224 16.76 -0.56 -23.80
CA GLU A 224 17.52 -1.02 -24.96
C GLU A 224 17.35 -0.11 -26.19
N ASP A 225 16.57 0.98 -26.11
CA ASP A 225 16.24 1.90 -27.20
C ASP A 225 15.68 1.19 -28.45
N THR A 226 14.78 0.22 -28.22
CA THR A 226 14.13 -0.56 -29.26
C THR A 226 12.68 -0.11 -29.49
N GLN A 227 12.15 -0.34 -30.71
CA GLN A 227 10.79 0.02 -31.10
C GLN A 227 9.94 -1.24 -31.40
N PRO A 228 9.41 -1.90 -30.38
CA PRO A 228 8.65 -3.12 -30.56
C PRO A 228 7.28 -2.85 -31.20
N GLN A 229 6.87 -3.71 -32.13
CA GLN A 229 5.59 -3.58 -32.84
C GLN A 229 4.41 -4.18 -32.05
N LYS A 230 4.66 -5.14 -31.15
CA LYS A 230 3.63 -5.85 -30.36
C LYS A 230 4.07 -5.98 -28.92
N THR A 231 3.12 -5.95 -28.00
CA THR A 231 3.37 -6.22 -26.58
C THR A 231 3.66 -7.70 -26.34
N SER A 232 4.48 -7.97 -25.31
CA SER A 232 4.78 -9.32 -24.85
C SER A 232 4.55 -9.43 -23.34
N SER A 233 3.91 -10.53 -22.93
CA SER A 233 3.72 -10.89 -21.51
C SER A 233 4.58 -12.09 -21.09
N HIS A 234 5.67 -12.36 -21.81
CA HIS A 234 6.56 -13.48 -21.50
C HIS A 234 7.18 -13.32 -20.10
N PRO A 235 7.33 -14.38 -19.32
CA PRO A 235 7.89 -14.32 -17.94
C PRO A 235 9.31 -13.75 -17.87
N ASP A 236 10.11 -13.85 -18.95
CA ASP A 236 11.49 -13.35 -18.97
C ASP A 236 11.59 -11.83 -18.84
N HIS A 237 10.54 -11.09 -19.18
CA HIS A 237 10.54 -9.64 -19.01
C HIS A 237 10.53 -9.26 -17.52
N VAL A 238 9.73 -9.94 -16.69
CA VAL A 238 9.77 -9.69 -15.25
C VAL A 238 11.05 -10.23 -14.60
N ARG A 239 11.64 -11.28 -15.18
CA ARG A 239 12.95 -11.77 -14.75
C ARG A 239 14.02 -10.71 -15.00
N TRP A 240 14.07 -10.15 -16.21
CA TRP A 240 14.95 -9.02 -16.54
C TRP A 240 14.78 -7.87 -15.55
N LEU A 241 13.54 -7.40 -15.31
CA LEU A 241 13.26 -6.31 -14.37
C LEU A 241 13.69 -6.63 -12.93
N ALA A 242 13.54 -7.88 -12.49
CA ALA A 242 14.02 -8.31 -11.17
C ALA A 242 15.56 -8.34 -11.09
N ASP A 243 16.22 -8.70 -12.18
CA ASP A 243 17.67 -8.91 -12.23
C ASP A 243 18.47 -7.62 -12.45
N ILE A 244 17.82 -6.50 -12.86
CA ILE A 244 18.51 -5.18 -12.94
C ILE A 244 18.93 -4.65 -11.56
N ASN A 245 18.23 -5.05 -10.47
CA ASN A 245 18.63 -4.73 -9.10
C ASN A 245 18.69 -6.02 -8.24
N PRO A 246 19.75 -6.82 -8.39
CA PRO A 246 19.88 -8.08 -7.68
C PRO A 246 19.97 -7.90 -6.17
N LYS A 247 20.57 -6.81 -5.67
CA LYS A 247 20.64 -6.51 -4.24
C LYS A 247 19.25 -6.32 -3.63
N LEU A 248 18.40 -5.51 -4.25
CA LEU A 248 17.02 -5.29 -3.83
C LEU A 248 16.20 -6.58 -3.94
N ARG A 249 16.30 -7.31 -5.06
CA ARG A 249 15.63 -8.60 -5.27
C ARG A 249 15.96 -9.59 -4.16
N ASP A 250 17.23 -9.79 -3.87
CA ASP A 250 17.69 -10.80 -2.92
C ASP A 250 17.34 -10.39 -1.49
N TRP A 251 17.45 -9.10 -1.16
CA TRP A 251 16.97 -8.58 0.10
C TRP A 251 15.47 -8.85 0.31
N ILE A 252 14.62 -8.55 -0.71
CA ILE A 252 13.18 -8.82 -0.64
C ILE A 252 12.92 -10.32 -0.41
N ARG A 253 13.61 -11.20 -1.13
CA ARG A 253 13.44 -12.66 -1.01
C ARG A 253 13.82 -13.20 0.36
N GLN A 254 14.82 -12.63 0.99
CA GLN A 254 15.27 -13.02 2.32
C GLN A 254 14.31 -12.53 3.41
N HIS A 255 13.84 -11.30 3.33
CA HIS A 255 13.16 -10.61 4.42
C HIS A 255 11.64 -10.54 4.26
N ILE A 256 11.11 -10.65 3.05
CA ILE A 256 9.68 -10.66 2.77
C ILE A 256 9.25 -12.11 2.49
N SER A 257 8.89 -12.85 3.54
CA SER A 257 8.49 -14.24 3.42
C SER A 257 7.10 -14.40 2.77
N ARG A 258 6.89 -15.54 2.11
CA ARG A 258 5.61 -15.93 1.48
C ARG A 258 4.48 -16.18 2.48
N ALA A 259 4.76 -16.36 3.74
CA ALA A 259 3.78 -16.64 4.79
C ALA A 259 4.23 -15.96 6.08
N GLY A 260 3.55 -14.87 6.44
CA GLY A 260 3.30 -14.42 7.81
C GLY A 260 4.42 -14.36 8.86
N ARG A 261 5.68 -14.54 8.51
CA ARG A 261 6.78 -14.31 9.45
C ARG A 261 7.15 -12.82 9.39
N GLY A 262 6.89 -12.10 10.49
CA GLY A 262 7.35 -10.73 10.65
C GLY A 262 8.85 -10.60 10.46
N LEU A 263 9.30 -9.46 9.97
CA LEU A 263 10.71 -9.09 9.98
C LEU A 263 11.16 -8.90 11.44
N SER A 264 12.37 -9.37 11.76
CA SER A 264 12.99 -9.02 13.05
C SER A 264 13.27 -7.51 13.09
N GLU A 265 13.26 -6.92 14.28
CA GLU A 265 13.65 -5.51 14.48
C GLU A 265 15.04 -5.21 13.93
N GLN A 266 15.96 -6.17 13.98
CA GLN A 266 17.30 -6.09 13.40
C GLN A 266 17.28 -5.92 11.89
N ALA A 267 16.36 -6.59 11.17
CA ALA A 267 16.21 -6.45 9.72
C ALA A 267 15.66 -5.07 9.33
N ILE A 268 14.77 -4.51 10.15
CA ILE A 268 14.22 -3.16 9.94
C ILE A 268 15.29 -2.12 10.19
N SER A 269 16.09 -2.26 11.27
CA SER A 269 17.21 -1.38 11.59
C SER A 269 18.31 -1.43 10.52
N ALA A 270 18.63 -2.62 9.98
CA ALA A 270 19.62 -2.77 8.92
C ALA A 270 19.17 -2.16 7.57
N ALA A 271 17.88 -1.97 7.35
CA ALA A 271 17.36 -1.31 6.16
C ALA A 271 17.54 0.23 6.15
N GLY A 272 17.94 0.80 7.27
CA GLY A 272 18.10 2.26 7.44
C GLY A 272 16.81 2.96 7.86
N SER A 273 16.96 4.15 8.45
CA SER A 273 15.82 5.00 8.80
C SER A 273 15.35 5.77 7.58
N TYR A 274 14.07 5.60 7.23
CA TYR A 274 13.43 6.42 6.21
C TYR A 274 12.85 7.67 6.89
N PRO A 275 13.13 8.88 6.41
CA PRO A 275 12.49 10.07 6.94
C PRO A 275 10.97 9.99 6.69
N PRO A 276 10.12 10.54 7.58
CA PRO A 276 8.69 10.56 7.36
C PRO A 276 8.39 11.23 6.02
N LEU A 277 7.50 10.61 5.25
CA LEU A 277 6.97 11.20 4.02
C LEU A 277 6.29 12.51 4.37
N ALA A 278 6.85 13.63 3.90
CA ALA A 278 6.32 14.98 4.13
C ALA A 278 4.98 15.20 3.39
#